data_37a602dccb22887f91a3b574d3bfcf57
#
_entry.id   37a602dccb22887f91a3b574d3bfcf57
#
_cell.length_a   1.000
_cell.length_b   1.000
_cell.length_c   1.000
_cell.angle_alpha   90.00
_cell.angle_beta   90.00
_cell.angle_gamma   90.00
#
_symmetry.space_group_name_H-M   'P 1'
#
loop_
_entity.id
_entity.type
_entity.pdbx_description
1 polymer ?
#
loop_
_entity_poly.entity_id
_entity_poly.type
_entity_poly.pdbx_seq_one_letter_code
_entity_poly.pdbx_strand_id
1 'polypeptide(L)'
;MKKIIFIILCIVISTTGCSKKADVREVSMQENNIKADTSQVEKEKNENDKIKSIIKTCENVEPKEWGEQLKGVVSHIDDKNKEIALTLDACGGKHGSKYDKELIDFLDKENIPATLFINYRWIEANKDIFMNLSKNNNFEIENHGYSHKPLSVNKKSVYNIEGTSNVEDVIKEIKLNDDAIYKLTGKKPKYFRSGTAYYDEVAIEIAEELGYKIAGFSINGDGGATFSKEEVINEVSKGKSGDIIISHFNQPNGYTYEGLKEAIIALREEGYKFVKLEE
;
A
#
# COMPACT_ATOMS: atom_id res chain seq x y z
N MET A 1 -9.46 30.64 -29.87
CA MET A 1 -8.87 30.13 -31.09
C MET A 1 -7.41 30.60 -31.18
N LYS A 2 -6.46 29.78 -30.77
CA LYS A 2 -5.02 30.05 -30.90
C LYS A 2 -4.49 29.13 -32.01
N LYS A 3 -4.05 29.73 -33.13
CA LYS A 3 -3.46 29.03 -34.26
C LYS A 3 -2.04 28.58 -33.88
N ILE A 4 -1.76 27.29 -33.98
CA ILE A 4 -0.41 26.74 -33.88
C ILE A 4 0.21 26.89 -35.28
N ILE A 5 1.29 27.66 -35.37
CA ILE A 5 2.07 27.85 -36.59
C ILE A 5 3.15 26.77 -36.61
N PHE A 6 3.06 25.84 -37.59
CA PHE A 6 4.14 24.92 -37.91
C PHE A 6 5.19 25.67 -38.74
N ILE A 7 6.38 25.83 -38.17
CA ILE A 7 7.55 26.33 -38.91
C ILE A 7 8.28 25.10 -39.46
N ILE A 8 8.18 24.91 -40.79
CA ILE A 8 9.00 23.94 -41.52
C ILE A 8 10.34 24.62 -41.83
N LEU A 9 11.40 24.15 -41.16
CA LEU A 9 12.77 24.62 -41.43
C LEU A 9 13.39 23.73 -42.49
N CYS A 10 13.47 24.23 -43.74
CA CYS A 10 14.27 23.60 -44.81
C CYS A 10 15.76 23.82 -44.55
N ILE A 11 16.48 22.77 -44.24
CA ILE A 11 17.97 22.78 -44.13
C ILE A 11 18.55 22.34 -45.47
N VAL A 12 19.25 23.25 -46.12
CA VAL A 12 20.06 22.98 -47.31
C VAL A 12 21.35 22.28 -46.85
N ILE A 13 21.59 21.09 -47.36
CA ILE A 13 22.81 20.31 -47.05
C ILE A 13 23.86 20.64 -48.11
N SER A 14 24.92 21.32 -47.69
CA SER A 14 26.19 21.40 -48.44
C SER A 14 27.13 20.31 -47.97
N THR A 15 27.49 19.44 -48.89
CA THR A 15 28.40 18.28 -48.67
C THR A 15 29.85 18.68 -48.57
N THR A 16 30.49 18.54 -47.41
CA THR A 16 31.93 18.31 -47.32
C THR A 16 32.15 17.17 -46.33
N GLY A 17 32.80 16.10 -46.81
CA GLY A 17 32.99 14.87 -46.08
C GLY A 17 33.95 15.01 -44.91
N CYS A 18 33.52 14.53 -43.76
CA CYS A 18 34.40 14.02 -42.73
C CYS A 18 33.59 13.06 -41.83
N SER A 19 34.18 11.90 -41.59
CA SER A 19 33.68 10.77 -40.83
C SER A 19 32.96 11.18 -39.54
N LYS A 20 31.63 10.92 -39.41
CA LYS A 20 30.85 11.12 -38.20
C LYS A 20 30.24 9.80 -37.70
N LYS A 21 30.90 9.20 -36.71
CA LYS A 21 30.33 8.13 -35.85
C LYS A 21 29.49 8.68 -34.69
N ALA A 22 29.15 9.96 -34.67
CA ALA A 22 28.41 10.66 -33.58
C ALA A 22 26.89 10.72 -33.76
N ASP A 23 26.37 10.62 -35.00
CA ASP A 23 24.97 10.91 -35.29
C ASP A 23 23.94 9.80 -34.94
N VAL A 24 24.37 8.56 -34.86
CA VAL A 24 23.44 7.42 -34.64
C VAL A 24 23.00 7.31 -33.19
N ARG A 25 23.80 7.78 -32.23
CA ARG A 25 23.46 7.74 -30.80
C ARG A 25 22.44 8.81 -30.38
N GLU A 26 22.49 10.00 -30.94
CA GLU A 26 21.54 11.08 -30.63
C GLU A 26 20.14 10.78 -31.18
N VAL A 27 20.05 10.25 -32.42
CA VAL A 27 18.76 9.87 -33.03
C VAL A 27 18.11 8.72 -32.24
N SER A 28 18.88 7.72 -31.81
CA SER A 28 18.35 6.60 -31.01
C SER A 28 17.90 7.03 -29.60
N MET A 29 18.55 8.02 -28.98
CA MET A 29 18.10 8.58 -27.70
C MET A 29 16.83 9.41 -27.83
N GLN A 30 16.66 10.18 -28.91
CA GLN A 30 15.41 10.93 -29.17
C GLN A 30 14.25 9.99 -29.51
N GLU A 31 14.44 8.95 -30.30
CA GLU A 31 13.38 7.97 -30.59
C GLU A 31 12.97 7.18 -29.33
N ASN A 32 13.91 6.83 -28.44
CA ASN A 32 13.61 6.17 -27.20
C ASN A 32 12.86 7.09 -26.21
N ASN A 33 13.20 8.38 -26.14
CA ASN A 33 12.49 9.35 -25.33
C ASN A 33 11.07 9.62 -25.85
N ILE A 34 10.86 9.71 -27.17
CA ILE A 34 9.53 9.88 -27.77
C ILE A 34 8.65 8.63 -27.53
N LYS A 35 9.22 7.42 -27.65
CA LYS A 35 8.51 6.17 -27.37
C LYS A 35 8.17 6.01 -25.88
N ALA A 36 9.03 6.45 -24.98
CA ALA A 36 8.77 6.45 -23.54
C ALA A 36 7.66 7.43 -23.18
N ASP A 37 7.68 8.64 -23.74
CA ASP A 37 6.67 9.68 -23.50
C ASP A 37 5.29 9.27 -24.05
N THR A 38 5.22 8.71 -25.26
CA THR A 38 3.95 8.19 -25.82
C THR A 38 3.40 7.02 -25.01
N SER A 39 4.25 6.10 -24.53
CA SER A 39 3.82 4.99 -23.68
C SER A 39 3.29 5.45 -22.33
N GLN A 40 3.83 6.51 -21.76
CA GLN A 40 3.38 7.08 -20.49
C GLN A 40 2.04 7.80 -20.66
N VAL A 41 1.87 8.57 -21.71
CA VAL A 41 0.61 9.24 -22.05
C VAL A 41 -0.53 8.23 -22.32
N GLU A 42 -0.25 7.12 -22.98
CA GLU A 42 -1.24 6.05 -23.20
C GLU A 42 -1.62 5.35 -21.89
N LYS A 43 -0.67 5.10 -20.98
CA LYS A 43 -0.95 4.52 -19.66
C LYS A 43 -1.83 5.44 -18.81
N GLU A 44 -1.50 6.72 -18.75
CA GLU A 44 -2.28 7.72 -18.02
C GLU A 44 -3.70 7.86 -18.59
N LYS A 45 -3.84 7.83 -19.91
CA LYS A 45 -5.15 7.84 -20.56
C LYS A 45 -5.98 6.62 -20.20
N ASN A 46 -5.38 5.41 -20.27
CA ASN A 46 -6.07 4.16 -19.95
C ASN A 46 -6.48 4.13 -18.46
N GLU A 47 -5.63 4.62 -17.55
CA GLU A 47 -5.95 4.73 -16.13
C GLU A 47 -7.11 5.71 -15.89
N ASN A 48 -7.09 6.88 -16.53
CA ASN A 48 -8.17 7.86 -16.45
C ASN A 48 -9.50 7.33 -17.01
N ASP A 49 -9.47 6.58 -18.11
CA ASP A 49 -10.68 6.00 -18.69
C ASP A 49 -11.24 4.87 -17.80
N LYS A 50 -10.37 4.10 -17.14
CA LYS A 50 -10.74 3.13 -16.11
C LYS A 50 -11.41 3.80 -14.91
N ILE A 51 -10.83 4.86 -14.36
CA ILE A 51 -11.41 5.63 -13.26
C ILE A 51 -12.80 6.17 -13.60
N LYS A 52 -12.98 6.74 -14.80
CA LYS A 52 -14.29 7.20 -15.26
C LYS A 52 -15.32 6.07 -15.35
N SER A 53 -14.89 4.88 -15.78
CA SER A 53 -15.76 3.70 -15.83
C SER A 53 -16.20 3.30 -14.42
N ILE A 54 -15.27 3.22 -13.46
CA ILE A 54 -15.56 2.91 -12.05
C ILE A 54 -16.58 3.90 -11.47
N ILE A 55 -16.33 5.21 -11.64
CA ILE A 55 -17.26 6.24 -11.16
C ILE A 55 -18.65 6.00 -11.72
N LYS A 56 -18.76 5.86 -13.05
CA LYS A 56 -20.05 5.67 -13.72
C LYS A 56 -20.80 4.42 -13.24
N THR A 57 -20.07 3.34 -12.91
CA THR A 57 -20.67 2.08 -12.48
C THR A 57 -21.14 2.15 -11.02
N CYS A 58 -20.37 2.82 -10.15
CA CYS A 58 -20.54 2.78 -8.72
C CYS A 58 -21.25 4.01 -8.11
N GLU A 59 -21.31 5.15 -8.82
CA GLU A 59 -21.79 6.45 -8.25
C GLU A 59 -23.20 6.45 -7.68
N ASN A 60 -24.09 5.56 -8.14
CA ASN A 60 -25.47 5.46 -7.68
C ASN A 60 -25.78 4.14 -6.98
N VAL A 61 -24.76 3.39 -6.56
CA VAL A 61 -24.95 2.13 -5.86
C VAL A 61 -24.97 2.38 -4.36
N GLU A 62 -26.09 2.02 -3.72
CA GLU A 62 -26.22 2.08 -2.26
C GLU A 62 -25.65 0.82 -1.63
N PRO A 63 -24.63 0.93 -0.76
CA PRO A 63 -24.05 -0.22 -0.11
C PRO A 63 -25.00 -0.83 0.93
N LYS A 64 -24.98 -2.17 1.00
CA LYS A 64 -25.85 -2.97 1.88
C LYS A 64 -25.09 -3.55 3.06
N GLU A 65 -23.77 -3.75 2.90
CA GLU A 65 -22.91 -4.37 3.89
C GLU A 65 -21.93 -3.35 4.48
N TRP A 66 -21.46 -3.61 5.69
CA TRP A 66 -20.46 -2.78 6.36
C TRP A 66 -19.73 -3.60 7.41
N GLY A 67 -18.41 -3.68 7.34
CA GLY A 67 -17.62 -4.46 8.30
C GLY A 67 -16.18 -4.69 7.89
N GLU A 68 -15.50 -5.48 8.71
CA GLU A 68 -14.10 -5.89 8.49
C GLU A 68 -13.99 -7.16 7.65
N GLN A 69 -15.00 -8.05 7.74
CA GLN A 69 -15.00 -9.39 7.17
C GLN A 69 -16.06 -9.52 6.06
N LEU A 70 -15.92 -8.73 5.02
CA LEU A 70 -16.81 -8.79 3.87
C LEU A 70 -16.21 -9.68 2.76
N LYS A 71 -17.06 -10.07 1.80
CA LYS A 71 -16.58 -10.75 0.59
C LYS A 71 -15.57 -9.85 -0.14
N GLY A 72 -14.45 -10.42 -0.57
CA GLY A 72 -13.34 -9.70 -1.20
C GLY A 72 -12.22 -9.30 -0.20
N VAL A 73 -12.49 -9.35 1.11
CA VAL A 73 -11.46 -9.11 2.13
C VAL A 73 -10.67 -10.39 2.39
N VAL A 74 -9.35 -10.34 2.18
CA VAL A 74 -8.43 -11.45 2.42
C VAL A 74 -8.02 -11.44 3.89
N SER A 75 -8.61 -12.32 4.69
CA SER A 75 -8.29 -12.48 6.13
C SER A 75 -7.41 -13.68 6.46
N HIS A 76 -7.13 -14.53 5.47
CA HIS A 76 -6.22 -15.67 5.59
C HIS A 76 -5.37 -15.79 4.33
N ILE A 77 -4.15 -16.32 4.50
CA ILE A 77 -3.32 -16.80 3.39
C ILE A 77 -3.58 -18.29 3.17
N ASP A 78 -3.06 -18.83 2.06
CA ASP A 78 -3.12 -20.28 1.83
C ASP A 78 -2.46 -21.04 2.98
N ASP A 79 -3.16 -22.03 3.53
CA ASP A 79 -2.65 -22.87 4.63
C ASP A 79 -1.58 -23.84 4.12
N LYS A 80 -0.33 -23.40 4.11
CA LYS A 80 0.83 -24.18 3.71
C LYS A 80 1.92 -24.09 4.77
N ASN A 81 2.49 -25.22 5.13
CA ASN A 81 3.76 -25.29 5.87
C ASN A 81 3.83 -24.57 7.23
N LYS A 82 2.73 -24.42 7.98
CA LYS A 82 2.67 -23.65 9.22
C LYS A 82 3.11 -22.19 9.03
N GLU A 83 2.62 -21.53 8.02
CA GLU A 83 2.91 -20.13 7.71
C GLU A 83 1.85 -19.20 8.32
N ILE A 84 2.30 -18.09 8.89
CA ILE A 84 1.49 -17.02 9.46
C ILE A 84 1.95 -15.71 8.83
N ALA A 85 1.05 -14.93 8.25
CA ALA A 85 1.38 -13.62 7.73
C ALA A 85 1.39 -12.58 8.86
N LEU A 86 2.55 -11.96 9.09
CA LEU A 86 2.66 -10.84 10.02
C LEU A 86 2.44 -9.54 9.25
N THR A 87 1.44 -8.75 9.65
CA THR A 87 1.19 -7.44 9.08
C THR A 87 1.23 -6.36 10.14
N LEU A 88 1.82 -5.21 9.81
CA LEU A 88 2.01 -4.09 10.72
C LEU A 88 1.54 -2.79 10.05
N ASP A 89 0.67 -2.05 10.74
CA ASP A 89 0.12 -0.80 10.27
C ASP A 89 0.86 0.42 10.84
N ALA A 90 1.00 1.47 10.03
CA ALA A 90 1.48 2.79 10.44
C ALA A 90 0.50 3.88 10.02
N CYS A 91 -0.30 4.36 10.96
CA CYS A 91 -1.48 5.17 10.72
C CYS A 91 -1.20 6.65 10.41
N GLY A 92 -0.11 7.21 10.93
CA GLY A 92 0.22 8.63 10.77
C GLY A 92 -0.71 9.59 11.52
N GLY A 93 -0.56 10.89 11.25
CA GLY A 93 -1.34 11.95 11.89
C GLY A 93 -0.84 12.29 13.29
N LYS A 94 -1.62 13.10 14.02
CA LYS A 94 -1.19 13.72 15.30
C LYS A 94 -0.70 12.72 16.35
N HIS A 95 -1.30 11.54 16.40
CA HIS A 95 -1.03 10.54 17.44
C HIS A 95 -0.40 9.26 16.90
N GLY A 96 -0.36 9.06 15.58
CA GLY A 96 0.09 7.84 14.93
C GLY A 96 1.36 7.98 14.07
N SER A 97 2.12 9.09 14.20
CA SER A 97 3.33 9.34 13.38
C SER A 97 4.64 8.96 14.07
N LYS A 98 4.60 8.28 15.21
CA LYS A 98 5.82 7.77 15.85
C LYS A 98 6.32 6.52 15.13
N TYR A 99 7.47 6.02 15.55
CA TYR A 99 8.13 4.86 14.98
C TYR A 99 8.63 3.95 16.09
N ASP A 100 8.17 2.72 16.12
CA ASP A 100 8.65 1.69 17.03
C ASP A 100 9.90 1.03 16.44
N LYS A 101 11.01 1.66 16.74
CA LYS A 101 12.30 1.20 16.25
C LYS A 101 12.69 -0.17 16.86
N GLU A 102 12.34 -0.42 18.12
CA GLU A 102 12.71 -1.65 18.82
C GLU A 102 12.00 -2.85 18.19
N LEU A 103 10.71 -2.71 17.83
CA LEU A 103 9.98 -3.73 17.13
C LEU A 103 10.59 -4.03 15.75
N ILE A 104 10.85 -3.01 14.96
CA ILE A 104 11.39 -3.19 13.61
C ILE A 104 12.81 -3.75 13.65
N ASP A 105 13.66 -3.27 14.54
CA ASP A 105 15.03 -3.82 14.73
C ASP A 105 15.00 -5.29 15.15
N PHE A 106 14.04 -5.68 16.00
CA PHE A 106 13.85 -7.08 16.39
C PHE A 106 13.47 -7.96 15.20
N LEU A 107 12.47 -7.54 14.42
CA LEU A 107 12.04 -8.29 13.23
C LEU A 107 13.17 -8.44 12.22
N ASP A 108 13.91 -7.37 11.97
CA ASP A 108 15.02 -7.38 11.02
C ASP A 108 16.16 -8.28 11.50
N LYS A 109 16.58 -8.14 12.74
CA LYS A 109 17.66 -8.94 13.34
C LYS A 109 17.36 -10.44 13.38
N GLU A 110 16.11 -10.79 13.67
CA GLU A 110 15.66 -12.17 13.75
C GLU A 110 15.23 -12.74 12.38
N ASN A 111 15.38 -11.95 11.29
CA ASN A 111 14.94 -12.29 9.94
C ASN A 111 13.47 -12.74 9.90
N ILE A 112 12.59 -11.95 10.50
CA ILE A 112 11.15 -12.19 10.53
C ILE A 112 10.51 -11.31 9.44
N PRO A 113 10.00 -11.91 8.35
CA PRO A 113 9.33 -11.16 7.30
C PRO A 113 8.03 -10.54 7.81
N ALA A 114 7.69 -9.35 7.30
CA ALA A 114 6.42 -8.68 7.58
C ALA A 114 5.95 -7.82 6.42
N THR A 115 4.64 -7.67 6.28
CA THR A 115 4.02 -6.70 5.37
C THR A 115 3.66 -5.44 6.15
N LEU A 116 4.16 -4.29 5.69
CA LEU A 116 3.97 -2.99 6.33
C LEU A 116 2.95 -2.17 5.55
N PHE A 117 1.76 -1.98 6.13
CA PHE A 117 0.74 -1.08 5.60
C PHE A 117 0.99 0.34 6.09
N ILE A 118 1.42 1.22 5.18
CA ILE A 118 1.89 2.55 5.55
C ILE A 118 0.99 3.63 4.97
N ASN A 119 0.43 4.48 5.86
CA ASN A 119 -0.40 5.61 5.50
C ASN A 119 0.47 6.79 5.02
N TYR A 120 -0.03 7.56 4.06
CA TYR A 120 0.65 8.74 3.51
C TYR A 120 1.13 9.73 4.59
N ARG A 121 0.31 9.99 5.61
CA ARG A 121 0.68 10.92 6.70
C ARG A 121 1.86 10.44 7.54
N TRP A 122 2.04 9.11 7.63
CA TRP A 122 3.21 8.53 8.28
C TRP A 122 4.45 8.65 7.39
N ILE A 123 4.30 8.44 6.08
CA ILE A 123 5.39 8.63 5.09
C ILE A 123 5.91 10.07 5.15
N GLU A 124 5.02 11.06 5.15
CA GLU A 124 5.43 12.46 5.23
C GLU A 124 6.21 12.80 6.50
N ALA A 125 5.77 12.24 7.64
CA ALA A 125 6.42 12.49 8.93
C ALA A 125 7.75 11.72 9.09
N ASN A 126 7.95 10.62 8.35
CA ASN A 126 9.07 9.68 8.57
C ASN A 126 9.75 9.28 7.25
N LYS A 127 9.92 10.20 6.32
CA LYS A 127 10.36 9.90 4.95
C LYS A 127 11.67 9.08 4.87
N ASP A 128 12.67 9.43 5.66
CA ASP A 128 13.96 8.73 5.65
C ASP A 128 13.83 7.30 6.21
N ILE A 129 13.01 7.12 7.24
CA ILE A 129 12.70 5.81 7.82
C ILE A 129 11.96 4.97 6.77
N PHE A 130 10.93 5.55 6.13
CA PHE A 130 10.18 4.88 5.05
C PHE A 130 11.11 4.39 3.93
N MET A 131 12.06 5.25 3.48
CA MET A 131 13.02 4.90 2.44
C MET A 131 13.95 3.76 2.86
N ASN A 132 14.29 3.65 4.14
CA ASN A 132 15.09 2.55 4.66
C ASN A 132 14.28 1.25 4.73
N LEU A 133 13.05 1.31 5.24
CA LEU A 133 12.13 0.17 5.29
C LEU A 133 11.84 -0.40 3.89
N SER A 134 11.61 0.47 2.91
CA SER A 134 11.29 0.06 1.52
C SER A 134 12.43 -0.66 0.79
N LYS A 135 13.65 -0.58 1.28
CA LYS A 135 14.85 -1.25 0.74
C LYS A 135 15.19 -2.55 1.49
N ASN A 136 14.57 -2.78 2.62
CA ASN A 136 14.82 -3.98 3.41
C ASN A 136 14.01 -5.15 2.86
N ASN A 137 14.69 -6.25 2.53
CA ASN A 137 14.06 -7.44 1.94
C ASN A 137 13.13 -8.20 2.91
N ASN A 138 13.29 -8.00 4.23
CA ASN A 138 12.39 -8.57 5.22
C ASN A 138 11.00 -7.91 5.19
N PHE A 139 10.88 -6.71 4.61
CA PHE A 139 9.63 -5.95 4.62
C PHE A 139 9.06 -5.75 3.22
N GLU A 140 7.75 -5.88 3.13
CA GLU A 140 6.95 -5.52 1.97
C GLU A 140 6.13 -4.29 2.32
N ILE A 141 6.14 -3.27 1.43
CA ILE A 141 5.42 -2.02 1.65
C ILE A 141 4.10 -2.07 0.91
N GLU A 142 3.00 -1.88 1.65
CA GLU A 142 1.65 -1.90 1.15
C GLU A 142 0.86 -0.62 1.53
N ASN A 143 -0.28 -0.42 0.91
CA ASN A 143 -1.03 0.83 0.95
C ASN A 143 -2.03 0.87 2.12
N HIS A 144 -1.87 1.84 3.04
CA HIS A 144 -2.78 2.08 4.17
C HIS A 144 -3.60 3.37 4.04
N GLY A 145 -3.85 3.79 2.81
CA GLY A 145 -4.65 4.97 2.50
C GLY A 145 -3.93 6.31 2.69
N TYR A 146 -4.59 7.36 2.21
CA TYR A 146 -4.06 8.72 2.25
C TYR A 146 -4.36 9.42 3.57
N SER A 147 -5.63 9.40 4.00
CA SER A 147 -6.13 10.11 5.18
C SER A 147 -6.47 9.18 6.35
N HIS A 148 -6.24 7.87 6.22
CA HIS A 148 -6.56 6.86 7.22
C HIS A 148 -8.06 6.77 7.53
N LYS A 149 -8.87 6.76 6.50
CA LYS A 149 -10.33 6.67 6.63
C LYS A 149 -10.83 5.24 6.48
N PRO A 150 -11.94 4.89 7.14
CA PRO A 150 -12.77 3.75 6.70
C PRO A 150 -13.16 3.92 5.24
N LEU A 151 -13.23 2.84 4.48
CA LEU A 151 -13.54 2.92 3.06
C LEU A 151 -15.03 2.74 2.81
N SER A 152 -15.72 3.83 2.45
CA SER A 152 -17.18 3.87 2.26
C SER A 152 -17.57 4.83 1.14
N VAL A 153 -18.63 4.50 0.39
CA VAL A 153 -19.18 5.43 -0.61
C VAL A 153 -20.26 6.36 -0.04
N ASN A 154 -20.63 6.21 1.24
CA ASN A 154 -21.71 6.98 1.85
C ASN A 154 -21.42 7.47 3.29
N LYS A 155 -20.16 7.74 3.63
CA LYS A 155 -19.72 8.31 4.93
C LYS A 155 -19.94 7.43 6.16
N LYS A 156 -20.06 6.11 6.02
CA LYS A 156 -20.15 5.27 7.21
C LYS A 156 -18.94 5.47 8.11
N SER A 157 -19.18 5.57 9.40
CA SER A 157 -18.17 5.88 10.41
C SER A 157 -17.96 4.71 11.35
N VAL A 158 -16.73 4.54 11.83
CA VAL A 158 -16.37 3.59 12.88
C VAL A 158 -15.26 4.19 13.75
N TYR A 159 -15.22 3.86 15.03
CA TYR A 159 -14.23 4.40 16.00
C TYR A 159 -14.18 5.95 16.03
N ASN A 160 -15.30 6.63 15.78
CA ASN A 160 -15.39 8.09 15.63
C ASN A 160 -14.56 8.66 14.46
N ILE A 161 -14.22 7.83 13.48
CA ILE A 161 -13.54 8.24 12.24
C ILE A 161 -14.57 8.18 11.12
N GLU A 162 -14.82 9.33 10.48
CA GLU A 162 -15.70 9.42 9.31
C GLU A 162 -15.03 8.77 8.10
N GLY A 163 -15.77 7.91 7.40
CA GLY A 163 -15.33 7.26 6.18
C GLY A 163 -15.24 8.20 4.98
N THR A 164 -14.79 7.66 3.87
CA THR A 164 -14.88 8.32 2.57
C THR A 164 -16.33 8.53 2.19
N SER A 165 -16.62 9.56 1.38
CA SER A 165 -17.97 10.12 1.26
C SER A 165 -18.71 9.69 -0.01
N ASN A 166 -17.97 9.25 -1.00
CA ASN A 166 -18.43 8.92 -2.34
C ASN A 166 -17.35 8.13 -3.09
N VAL A 167 -17.63 7.71 -4.31
CA VAL A 167 -16.73 6.92 -5.16
C VAL A 167 -15.40 7.64 -5.40
N GLU A 168 -15.42 8.93 -5.70
CA GLU A 168 -14.20 9.70 -5.96
C GLU A 168 -13.30 9.81 -4.72
N ASP A 169 -13.90 9.92 -3.52
CA ASP A 169 -13.15 9.96 -2.28
C ASP A 169 -12.51 8.60 -1.96
N VAL A 170 -13.19 7.48 -2.27
CA VAL A 170 -12.61 6.13 -2.19
C VAL A 170 -11.40 6.02 -3.11
N ILE A 171 -11.54 6.42 -4.37
CA ILE A 171 -10.44 6.40 -5.34
C ILE A 171 -9.26 7.26 -4.87
N LYS A 172 -9.52 8.47 -4.36
CA LYS A 172 -8.47 9.36 -3.83
C LYS A 172 -7.76 8.78 -2.61
N GLU A 173 -8.52 8.18 -1.67
CA GLU A 173 -7.94 7.57 -0.46
C GLU A 173 -6.93 6.48 -0.81
N ILE A 174 -7.20 5.71 -1.87
CA ILE A 174 -6.31 4.66 -2.35
C ILE A 174 -5.16 5.24 -3.20
N LYS A 175 -5.50 6.00 -4.25
CA LYS A 175 -4.55 6.39 -5.29
C LYS A 175 -3.51 7.41 -4.84
N LEU A 176 -3.87 8.38 -3.99
CA LEU A 176 -2.91 9.41 -3.57
C LEU A 176 -1.75 8.81 -2.75
N ASN A 177 -2.01 7.78 -1.97
CA ASN A 177 -0.94 7.09 -1.24
C ASN A 177 -0.16 6.13 -2.14
N ASP A 178 -0.83 5.42 -3.07
CA ASP A 178 -0.18 4.58 -4.09
C ASP A 178 0.85 5.38 -4.89
N ASP A 179 0.44 6.53 -5.40
CA ASP A 179 1.29 7.43 -6.20
C ASP A 179 2.49 7.94 -5.38
N ALA A 180 2.30 8.23 -4.09
CA ALA A 180 3.38 8.62 -3.20
C ALA A 180 4.37 7.48 -2.96
N ILE A 181 3.88 6.27 -2.67
CA ILE A 181 4.72 5.08 -2.50
C ILE A 181 5.48 4.79 -3.79
N TYR A 182 4.79 4.74 -4.93
CA TYR A 182 5.42 4.49 -6.22
C TYR A 182 6.48 5.53 -6.58
N LYS A 183 6.20 6.80 -6.36
CA LYS A 183 7.15 7.90 -6.62
C LYS A 183 8.43 7.77 -5.80
N LEU A 184 8.34 7.26 -4.58
CA LEU A 184 9.48 7.12 -3.67
C LEU A 184 10.26 5.82 -3.88
N THR A 185 9.57 4.72 -4.21
CA THR A 185 10.15 3.37 -4.23
C THR A 185 10.31 2.77 -5.62
N GLY A 186 9.56 3.27 -6.61
CA GLY A 186 9.42 2.66 -7.93
C GLY A 186 8.58 1.36 -7.93
N LYS A 187 8.02 0.97 -6.78
CA LYS A 187 7.20 -0.24 -6.63
C LYS A 187 5.75 0.15 -6.35
N LYS A 188 4.79 -0.53 -6.98
CA LYS A 188 3.36 -0.35 -6.71
C LYS A 188 2.92 -1.33 -5.63
N PRO A 189 2.16 -0.87 -4.62
CA PRO A 189 1.45 -1.75 -3.71
C PRO A 189 0.47 -2.66 -4.44
N LYS A 190 0.28 -3.85 -3.93
CA LYS A 190 -0.68 -4.83 -4.45
C LYS A 190 -1.87 -5.01 -3.51
N TYR A 191 -1.66 -4.74 -2.23
CA TYR A 191 -2.67 -4.78 -1.19
C TYR A 191 -3.03 -3.38 -0.73
N PHE A 192 -4.30 -3.24 -0.36
CA PHE A 192 -4.82 -2.07 0.33
C PHE A 192 -5.48 -2.48 1.63
N ARG A 193 -5.21 -1.76 2.71
CA ARG A 193 -5.94 -1.84 3.98
C ARG A 193 -6.43 -0.46 4.35
N SER A 194 -7.75 -0.29 4.60
CA SER A 194 -8.28 0.99 5.06
C SER A 194 -7.77 1.34 6.46
N GLY A 195 -7.82 2.62 6.83
CA GLY A 195 -7.31 3.08 8.13
C GLY A 195 -7.97 2.47 9.37
N THR A 196 -9.03 1.69 9.19
CA THR A 196 -9.75 1.02 10.28
C THR A 196 -10.04 -0.44 9.98
N ALA A 197 -9.57 -0.94 8.82
CA ALA A 197 -9.94 -2.23 8.23
C ALA A 197 -11.46 -2.42 8.02
N TYR A 198 -12.26 -1.32 8.02
CA TYR A 198 -13.69 -1.33 7.72
C TYR A 198 -13.98 -0.87 6.30
N TYR A 199 -14.95 -1.53 5.68
CA TYR A 199 -15.33 -1.32 4.29
C TYR A 199 -16.84 -1.43 4.10
N ASP A 200 -17.39 -0.77 3.07
CA ASP A 200 -18.60 -1.26 2.43
C ASP A 200 -18.24 -2.08 1.17
N GLU A 201 -19.15 -2.94 0.71
CA GLU A 201 -18.90 -3.84 -0.42
C GLU A 201 -18.64 -3.09 -1.72
N VAL A 202 -19.24 -1.92 -1.91
CA VAL A 202 -19.03 -1.09 -3.11
C VAL A 202 -17.61 -0.52 -3.12
N ALA A 203 -17.12 -0.09 -1.97
CA ALA A 203 -15.76 0.40 -1.84
C ALA A 203 -14.71 -0.72 -2.04
N ILE A 204 -15.04 -1.96 -1.67
CA ILE A 204 -14.21 -3.14 -1.99
C ILE A 204 -14.15 -3.34 -3.50
N GLU A 205 -15.29 -3.37 -4.20
CA GLU A 205 -15.34 -3.51 -5.66
C GLU A 205 -14.52 -2.43 -6.37
N ILE A 206 -14.60 -1.18 -5.92
CA ILE A 206 -13.80 -0.06 -6.45
C ILE A 206 -12.31 -0.36 -6.30
N ALA A 207 -11.87 -0.81 -5.13
CA ALA A 207 -10.47 -1.11 -4.89
C ALA A 207 -9.97 -2.31 -5.72
N GLU A 208 -10.78 -3.37 -5.85
CA GLU A 208 -10.48 -4.52 -6.72
C GLU A 208 -10.40 -4.11 -8.19
N GLU A 209 -11.34 -3.27 -8.67
CA GLU A 209 -11.27 -2.72 -10.02
C GLU A 209 -10.04 -1.81 -10.22
N LEU A 210 -9.57 -1.10 -9.22
CA LEU A 210 -8.30 -0.36 -9.27
C LEU A 210 -7.08 -1.30 -9.31
N GLY A 211 -7.26 -2.59 -8.99
CA GLY A 211 -6.22 -3.61 -9.07
C GLY A 211 -5.62 -4.01 -7.74
N TYR A 212 -6.27 -3.67 -6.61
CA TYR A 212 -5.82 -4.03 -5.26
C TYR A 212 -6.53 -5.25 -4.72
N LYS A 213 -5.82 -6.08 -3.97
CA LYS A 213 -6.41 -7.03 -3.04
C LYS A 213 -6.66 -6.31 -1.72
N ILE A 214 -7.80 -6.56 -1.09
CA ILE A 214 -8.13 -5.94 0.20
C ILE A 214 -7.61 -6.82 1.32
N ALA A 215 -6.66 -6.30 2.10
CA ALA A 215 -6.11 -7.02 3.24
C ALA A 215 -6.94 -6.80 4.49
N GLY A 216 -7.50 -7.89 5.00
CA GLY A 216 -8.05 -8.01 6.35
C GLY A 216 -7.06 -8.66 7.30
N PHE A 217 -7.60 -9.31 8.31
CA PHE A 217 -6.87 -10.10 9.32
C PHE A 217 -7.79 -11.15 9.95
N SER A 218 -7.21 -12.20 10.49
CA SER A 218 -7.92 -13.19 11.34
C SER A 218 -7.60 -13.01 12.82
N ILE A 219 -6.45 -12.37 13.13
CA ILE A 219 -6.02 -12.10 14.51
C ILE A 219 -5.73 -10.61 14.67
N ASN A 220 -6.43 -9.99 15.64
CA ASN A 220 -6.12 -8.64 16.09
C ASN A 220 -5.05 -8.73 17.18
N GLY A 221 -3.79 -8.52 16.80
CA GLY A 221 -2.65 -8.79 17.66
C GLY A 221 -2.41 -7.76 18.75
N ASP A 222 -2.84 -6.50 18.57
CA ASP A 222 -2.50 -5.44 19.54
C ASP A 222 -3.63 -4.46 19.85
N GLY A 223 -4.85 -4.69 19.31
CA GLY A 223 -6.01 -3.84 19.54
C GLY A 223 -5.82 -2.39 19.14
N GLY A 224 -5.11 -2.15 18.02
CA GLY A 224 -4.75 -0.80 17.59
C GLY A 224 -3.67 -0.16 18.49
N ALA A 225 -2.75 -0.97 18.98
CA ALA A 225 -1.69 -0.63 19.94
C ALA A 225 -2.23 -0.17 21.32
N THR A 226 -3.37 -0.69 21.75
CA THR A 226 -3.99 -0.39 23.06
C THR A 226 -3.95 -1.55 24.05
N PHE A 227 -3.64 -2.75 23.58
CA PHE A 227 -3.54 -3.94 24.43
C PHE A 227 -2.36 -3.85 25.40
N SER A 228 -2.52 -4.46 26.58
CA SER A 228 -1.40 -4.77 27.48
C SER A 228 -0.48 -5.80 26.84
N LYS A 229 0.72 -5.95 27.37
CA LYS A 229 1.68 -6.99 26.94
C LYS A 229 1.07 -8.38 26.96
N GLU A 230 0.38 -8.71 28.04
CA GLU A 230 -0.27 -10.01 28.24
C GLU A 230 -1.39 -10.26 27.23
N GLU A 231 -2.18 -9.22 26.88
CA GLU A 231 -3.21 -9.31 25.86
C GLU A 231 -2.59 -9.55 24.48
N VAL A 232 -1.52 -8.83 24.12
CA VAL A 232 -0.80 -9.06 22.86
C VAL A 232 -0.28 -10.50 22.79
N ILE A 233 0.39 -10.99 23.83
CA ILE A 233 0.87 -12.37 23.90
C ILE A 233 -0.28 -13.35 23.71
N ASN A 234 -1.37 -13.19 24.45
CA ASN A 234 -2.53 -14.09 24.41
C ASN A 234 -3.22 -14.12 23.05
N GLU A 235 -3.37 -12.97 22.40
CA GLU A 235 -4.01 -12.91 21.07
C GLU A 235 -3.11 -13.46 19.97
N VAL A 236 -1.86 -13.06 19.92
CA VAL A 236 -0.91 -13.47 18.87
C VAL A 236 -0.58 -14.97 19.00
N SER A 237 -0.46 -15.51 20.21
CA SER A 237 -0.20 -16.93 20.43
C SER A 237 -1.34 -17.87 20.02
N LYS A 238 -2.53 -17.33 19.67
CA LYS A 238 -3.63 -18.13 19.07
C LYS A 238 -3.36 -18.44 17.59
N GLY A 239 -2.36 -17.83 16.99
CA GLY A 239 -2.02 -17.92 15.58
C GLY A 239 -1.84 -19.35 15.09
N LYS A 240 -2.45 -19.67 13.97
CA LYS A 240 -2.38 -20.95 13.27
C LYS A 240 -1.93 -20.73 11.84
N SER A 241 -1.59 -21.83 11.19
CA SER A 241 -1.26 -21.81 9.77
C SER A 241 -2.39 -21.17 8.95
N GLY A 242 -2.03 -20.23 8.08
CA GLY A 242 -2.97 -19.47 7.28
C GLY A 242 -3.44 -18.15 7.88
N ASP A 243 -3.22 -17.91 9.17
CA ASP A 243 -3.66 -16.66 9.81
C ASP A 243 -2.90 -15.44 9.33
N ILE A 244 -3.61 -14.31 9.26
CA ILE A 244 -3.06 -12.97 9.09
C ILE A 244 -3.19 -12.22 10.41
N ILE A 245 -2.07 -11.83 11.00
CA ILE A 245 -2.02 -11.03 12.21
C ILE A 245 -1.90 -9.55 11.85
N ILE A 246 -2.79 -8.71 12.40
CA ILE A 246 -2.63 -7.25 12.37
C ILE A 246 -2.03 -6.76 13.69
N SER A 247 -1.04 -5.88 13.61
CA SER A 247 -0.49 -5.10 14.72
C SER A 247 0.00 -3.75 14.22
N HIS A 248 0.63 -2.93 15.07
CA HIS A 248 1.05 -1.58 14.73
C HIS A 248 2.52 -1.34 15.11
N PHE A 249 3.22 -0.51 14.30
CA PHE A 249 4.61 -0.12 14.60
C PHE A 249 4.79 1.41 14.73
N ASN A 250 3.69 2.12 14.95
CA ASN A 250 3.65 3.57 15.07
C ASN A 250 3.37 4.08 16.49
N GLN A 251 3.42 3.19 17.49
CA GLN A 251 3.15 3.49 18.90
C GLN A 251 4.24 2.91 19.84
N PRO A 252 5.47 3.46 19.82
CA PRO A 252 6.62 2.90 20.56
C PRO A 252 6.50 2.95 22.08
N ASN A 253 5.48 3.60 22.62
CA ASN A 253 5.19 3.66 24.05
C ASN A 253 4.09 2.65 24.47
N GLY A 254 3.55 1.88 23.53
CA GLY A 254 2.65 0.77 23.79
C GLY A 254 3.41 -0.50 24.13
N TYR A 255 2.68 -1.61 24.21
CA TYR A 255 3.26 -2.92 24.55
C TYR A 255 3.30 -3.87 23.35
N THR A 256 3.10 -3.34 22.13
CA THR A 256 3.10 -4.14 20.91
C THR A 256 4.43 -4.87 20.73
N TYR A 257 5.56 -4.18 20.91
CA TYR A 257 6.89 -4.78 20.76
C TYR A 257 7.11 -5.94 21.75
N GLU A 258 6.94 -5.67 23.05
CA GLU A 258 7.23 -6.65 24.09
C GLU A 258 6.33 -7.89 23.95
N GLY A 259 5.05 -7.68 23.64
CA GLY A 259 4.09 -8.77 23.47
C GLY A 259 4.34 -9.58 22.21
N LEU A 260 4.53 -8.92 21.06
CA LEU A 260 4.84 -9.57 19.79
C LEU A 260 6.13 -10.39 19.87
N LYS A 261 7.18 -9.84 20.49
CA LYS A 261 8.46 -10.52 20.65
C LYS A 261 8.29 -11.87 21.34
N GLU A 262 7.59 -11.92 22.46
CA GLU A 262 7.39 -13.17 23.22
C GLU A 262 6.51 -14.16 22.43
N ALA A 263 5.40 -13.69 21.86
CA ALA A 263 4.50 -14.56 21.11
C ALA A 263 5.15 -15.11 19.82
N ILE A 264 5.90 -14.30 19.09
CA ILE A 264 6.62 -14.72 17.87
C ILE A 264 7.67 -15.79 18.20
N ILE A 265 8.43 -15.62 19.31
CA ILE A 265 9.42 -16.60 19.73
C ILE A 265 8.72 -17.93 20.04
N ALA A 266 7.63 -17.91 20.80
CA ALA A 266 6.88 -19.11 21.15
C ALA A 266 6.30 -19.82 19.92
N LEU A 267 5.69 -19.09 18.98
CA LEU A 267 5.16 -19.66 17.74
C LEU A 267 6.27 -20.28 16.86
N ARG A 268 7.46 -19.66 16.82
CA ARG A 268 8.61 -20.24 16.10
C ARG A 268 9.13 -21.51 16.76
N GLU A 269 9.12 -21.60 18.08
CA GLU A 269 9.45 -22.83 18.83
C GLU A 269 8.45 -23.96 18.54
N GLU A 270 7.19 -23.63 18.29
CA GLU A 270 6.15 -24.57 17.84
C GLU A 270 6.29 -24.94 16.34
N GLY A 271 7.24 -24.34 15.63
CA GLY A 271 7.56 -24.60 14.22
C GLY A 271 6.79 -23.77 13.21
N TYR A 272 6.11 -22.70 13.65
CA TYR A 272 5.51 -21.74 12.72
C TYR A 272 6.57 -20.86 12.06
N LYS A 273 6.28 -20.42 10.84
CA LYS A 273 7.09 -19.47 10.06
C LYS A 273 6.27 -18.21 9.80
N PHE A 274 6.93 -17.08 9.93
CA PHE A 274 6.31 -15.82 9.54
C PHE A 274 6.64 -15.53 8.08
N VAL A 275 5.65 -14.99 7.36
CA VAL A 275 5.74 -14.67 5.92
C VAL A 275 5.12 -13.30 5.63
N LYS A 276 5.43 -12.76 4.47
CA LYS A 276 4.72 -11.60 3.88
C LYS A 276 3.45 -12.08 3.20
N LEU A 277 2.54 -11.16 2.86
CA LEU A 277 1.29 -11.51 2.15
C LEU A 277 1.50 -12.06 0.73
N GLU A 278 2.63 -11.76 0.10
CA GLU A 278 2.95 -12.14 -1.27
C GLU A 278 4.15 -13.11 -1.37
N GLU A 279 4.23 -14.10 -0.53
CA GLU A 279 5.22 -15.19 -0.67
C GLU A 279 4.61 -16.49 -1.13
#